data_3f831ebae2079c9722616375beffd35f
#
_entry.id   3f831ebae2079c9722616375beffd35f
#
_cell.length_a   1.000
_cell.length_b   1.000
_cell.length_c   1.000
_cell.angle_alpha   90.00
_cell.angle_beta   90.00
_cell.angle_gamma   90.00
#
_symmetry.space_group_name_H-M   'P 1'
#
loop_
_entity.id
_entity.type
_entity.pdbx_description
1 polymer ?
#
loop_
_entity_poly.entity_id
_entity_poly.type
_entity_poly.pdbx_seq_one_letter_code
_entity_poly.pdbx_strand_id
1 'polypeptide(L)'
;MKISASVFAQNHTPIDSLVSHLERIGIAMLHIDCFSGEDLDSFFEKGGDAVRLPLDVHLISATPENYLAKMEQQGVSRLCLQYEKLNEIPAAFFEKTFIRGIAVETDTAIESIDKSLIEKLDFIMLMCTQPGVSGGKFDIRNFSRINYLKNHFPKLKITIDGGVNSEIAFILKLLGVDTVVSGSFLLDKMDYGVNMLHLLHPVATENIHIRDFMLPLDHLPIFKSGQFGLKDAMKTIDDYKTGFALVVDENGKLNGVITNADIRRAVLNAFDHFHDITASDIVNKNPITINENVSVKKMLETIDSLGMVILFLPVVGNDDTLKGLLPLNNLARG
;
A
#
# COMPACT_ATOMS: atom_id res chain seq x y z
N MET A 1 -1.92 -3.14 8.67
CA MET A 1 -2.94 -3.01 7.60
C MET A 1 -4.29 -3.41 8.16
N LYS A 2 -5.36 -2.62 7.95
CA LYS A 2 -6.73 -2.93 8.39
C LYS A 2 -7.47 -3.71 7.30
N ILE A 3 -8.47 -4.52 7.71
CA ILE A 3 -9.35 -5.22 6.78
C ILE A 3 -10.76 -4.62 6.92
N SER A 4 -11.35 -4.20 5.80
CA SER A 4 -12.74 -3.78 5.66
C SER A 4 -13.50 -4.90 4.93
N ALA A 5 -14.54 -5.45 5.54
CA ALA A 5 -15.27 -6.58 4.97
C ALA A 5 -16.40 -6.08 4.04
N SER A 6 -16.36 -6.41 2.75
CA SER A 6 -17.43 -6.08 1.79
C SER A 6 -18.63 -6.99 2.02
N VAL A 7 -19.66 -6.47 2.71
CA VAL A 7 -20.78 -7.27 3.23
C VAL A 7 -21.71 -7.81 2.16
N PHE A 8 -21.80 -7.15 1.00
CA PHE A 8 -22.62 -7.60 -0.12
C PHE A 8 -21.92 -8.52 -1.12
N ALA A 9 -20.67 -8.89 -0.83
CA ALA A 9 -19.90 -9.82 -1.69
C ALA A 9 -20.46 -11.26 -1.68
N GLN A 10 -21.40 -11.57 -0.80
CA GLN A 10 -22.09 -12.86 -0.73
C GLN A 10 -23.56 -12.69 -0.30
N ASN A 11 -24.43 -13.63 -0.69
CA ASN A 11 -25.88 -13.60 -0.43
C ASN A 11 -26.38 -14.80 0.41
N HIS A 12 -25.47 -15.59 0.97
CA HIS A 12 -25.81 -16.87 1.61
C HIS A 12 -26.09 -16.75 3.10
N THR A 13 -25.52 -15.71 3.76
CA THR A 13 -25.66 -15.50 5.19
C THR A 13 -26.49 -14.24 5.45
N PRO A 14 -27.51 -14.26 6.32
CA PRO A 14 -28.20 -13.05 6.75
C PRO A 14 -27.23 -12.01 7.31
N ILE A 15 -27.50 -10.74 7.05
CA ILE A 15 -26.60 -9.63 7.39
C ILE A 15 -26.29 -9.58 8.90
N ASP A 16 -27.28 -9.75 9.76
CA ASP A 16 -27.13 -9.77 11.22
C ASP A 16 -26.18 -10.87 11.70
N SER A 17 -26.34 -12.07 11.16
CA SER A 17 -25.44 -13.20 11.46
C SER A 17 -24.03 -12.99 10.93
N LEU A 18 -23.89 -12.46 9.71
CA LEU A 18 -22.63 -12.13 9.10
C LEU A 18 -21.87 -11.10 9.95
N VAL A 19 -22.52 -9.97 10.28
CA VAL A 19 -21.94 -8.89 11.06
C VAL A 19 -21.48 -9.39 12.43
N SER A 20 -22.32 -10.16 13.15
CA SER A 20 -21.95 -10.76 14.44
C SER A 20 -20.73 -11.68 14.35
N HIS A 21 -20.53 -12.37 13.23
CA HIS A 21 -19.34 -13.19 12.97
C HIS A 21 -18.10 -12.34 12.74
N LEU A 22 -18.23 -11.30 11.89
CA LEU A 22 -17.14 -10.38 11.55
C LEU A 22 -16.66 -9.61 12.79
N GLU A 23 -17.57 -9.19 13.67
CA GLU A 23 -17.22 -8.57 14.96
C GLU A 23 -16.40 -9.52 15.84
N ARG A 24 -16.82 -10.78 15.96
CA ARG A 24 -16.09 -11.78 16.79
C ARG A 24 -14.68 -12.07 16.31
N ILE A 25 -14.44 -12.06 15.00
CA ILE A 25 -13.10 -12.28 14.46
C ILE A 25 -12.25 -11.01 14.44
N GLY A 26 -12.80 -9.84 14.83
CA GLY A 26 -12.05 -8.60 14.97
C GLY A 26 -11.81 -7.86 13.65
N ILE A 27 -12.74 -7.93 12.70
CA ILE A 27 -12.72 -7.09 11.49
C ILE A 27 -12.72 -5.61 11.88
N ALA A 28 -11.97 -4.79 11.15
CA ALA A 28 -11.83 -3.39 11.51
C ALA A 28 -13.01 -2.52 11.09
N MET A 29 -13.68 -2.84 9.98
CA MET A 29 -14.76 -2.05 9.38
C MET A 29 -15.64 -2.93 8.48
N LEU A 30 -16.86 -2.48 8.22
CA LEU A 30 -17.76 -3.05 7.21
C LEU A 30 -17.78 -2.14 5.99
N HIS A 31 -17.52 -2.70 4.81
CA HIS A 31 -17.57 -1.99 3.54
C HIS A 31 -18.89 -2.20 2.84
N ILE A 32 -19.47 -1.09 2.36
CA ILE A 32 -20.76 -1.05 1.70
C ILE A 32 -20.64 -0.20 0.42
N ASP A 33 -20.82 -0.84 -0.74
CA ASP A 33 -21.01 -0.14 -2.00
C ASP A 33 -22.45 0.40 -2.06
N CYS A 34 -22.59 1.71 -2.26
CA CYS A 34 -23.87 2.40 -2.36
C CYS A 34 -23.96 3.14 -3.69
N PHE A 35 -25.02 2.90 -4.45
CA PHE A 35 -25.36 3.65 -5.65
C PHE A 35 -26.38 4.76 -5.33
N SER A 36 -27.11 4.58 -4.24
CA SER A 36 -28.11 5.51 -3.71
C SER A 36 -28.19 5.45 -2.18
N GLY A 37 -28.99 6.32 -1.59
CA GLY A 37 -29.26 6.25 -0.15
C GLY A 37 -30.10 5.04 0.27
N GLU A 38 -30.80 4.39 -0.67
CA GLU A 38 -31.63 3.22 -0.41
C GLU A 38 -30.80 1.96 -0.15
N ASP A 39 -29.58 1.87 -0.69
CA ASP A 39 -28.70 0.73 -0.45
C ASP A 39 -28.29 0.65 1.02
N LEU A 40 -28.03 1.81 1.64
CA LEU A 40 -27.72 1.87 3.06
C LEU A 40 -28.94 1.59 3.94
N ASP A 41 -30.15 2.05 3.56
CA ASP A 41 -31.40 1.68 4.23
C ASP A 41 -31.61 0.16 4.17
N SER A 42 -31.43 -0.44 3.00
CA SER A 42 -31.53 -1.88 2.80
C SER A 42 -30.56 -2.67 3.69
N PHE A 43 -29.36 -2.14 3.93
CA PHE A 43 -28.41 -2.75 4.86
C PHE A 43 -28.96 -2.76 6.29
N PHE A 44 -29.48 -1.62 6.78
CA PHE A 44 -30.05 -1.52 8.12
C PHE A 44 -31.32 -2.37 8.27
N GLU A 45 -32.21 -2.34 7.31
CA GLU A 45 -33.46 -3.17 7.30
C GLU A 45 -33.17 -4.66 7.37
N LYS A 46 -32.03 -5.12 6.81
CA LYS A 46 -31.58 -6.53 6.84
C LYS A 46 -30.82 -6.91 8.12
N GLY A 47 -30.84 -6.07 9.15
CA GLY A 47 -30.24 -6.35 10.45
C GLY A 47 -28.95 -5.59 10.74
N GLY A 48 -28.63 -4.56 9.94
CA GLY A 48 -27.49 -3.69 10.17
C GLY A 48 -27.61 -2.81 11.42
N ASP A 49 -28.77 -2.67 12.04
CA ASP A 49 -28.99 -1.86 13.26
C ASP A 49 -28.17 -2.33 14.46
N ALA A 50 -27.78 -3.59 14.51
CA ALA A 50 -26.98 -4.17 15.58
C ALA A 50 -25.47 -3.92 15.41
N VAL A 51 -25.06 -3.27 14.31
CA VAL A 51 -23.65 -3.06 13.94
C VAL A 51 -22.98 -2.11 14.90
N ARG A 52 -21.85 -2.55 15.49
CA ARG A 52 -20.94 -1.74 16.29
C ARG A 52 -19.65 -1.38 15.56
N LEU A 53 -19.38 -2.04 14.43
CA LEU A 53 -18.22 -1.77 13.61
C LEU A 53 -18.37 -0.47 12.83
N PRO A 54 -17.27 0.27 12.62
CA PRO A 54 -17.28 1.45 11.75
C PRO A 54 -17.77 1.10 10.34
N LEU A 55 -18.65 1.92 9.78
CA LEU A 55 -19.14 1.80 8.41
C LEU A 55 -18.19 2.55 7.47
N ASP A 56 -17.72 1.85 6.45
CA ASP A 56 -16.85 2.29 5.37
C ASP A 56 -17.66 2.25 4.07
N VAL A 57 -18.19 3.40 3.66
CA VAL A 57 -19.13 3.48 2.52
C VAL A 57 -18.42 3.99 1.27
N HIS A 58 -18.62 3.28 0.17
CA HIS A 58 -18.24 3.71 -1.17
C HIS A 58 -19.49 4.17 -1.93
N LEU A 59 -19.64 5.47 -2.12
CA LEU A 59 -20.77 6.07 -2.82
C LEU A 59 -20.47 6.26 -4.30
N ILE A 60 -21.17 5.51 -5.14
CA ILE A 60 -21.00 5.46 -6.59
C ILE A 60 -22.16 6.26 -7.23
N SER A 61 -22.13 7.57 -7.07
CA SER A 61 -23.21 8.47 -7.53
C SER A 61 -22.66 9.70 -8.25
N ALA A 62 -23.39 10.18 -9.26
CA ALA A 62 -23.07 11.46 -9.94
C ALA A 62 -23.55 12.69 -9.13
N THR A 63 -24.41 12.50 -8.13
CA THR A 63 -25.00 13.56 -7.29
C THR A 63 -24.85 13.21 -5.80
N PRO A 64 -23.59 13.05 -5.31
CA PRO A 64 -23.34 12.60 -3.95
C PRO A 64 -23.87 13.56 -2.87
N GLU A 65 -24.02 14.87 -3.19
CA GLU A 65 -24.56 15.89 -2.30
C GLU A 65 -25.96 15.53 -1.77
N ASN A 66 -26.76 14.81 -2.55
CA ASN A 66 -28.10 14.38 -2.15
C ASN A 66 -28.09 13.36 -1.00
N TYR A 67 -26.95 12.74 -0.73
CA TYR A 67 -26.83 11.63 0.23
C TYR A 67 -25.96 11.97 1.45
N LEU A 68 -25.14 13.04 1.41
CA LEU A 68 -24.20 13.35 2.48
C LEU A 68 -24.83 13.50 3.86
N ALA A 69 -25.97 14.20 3.95
CA ALA A 69 -26.68 14.38 5.21
C ALA A 69 -27.21 13.05 5.77
N LYS A 70 -27.72 12.18 4.92
CA LYS A 70 -28.21 10.85 5.29
C LYS A 70 -27.06 9.96 5.77
N MET A 71 -25.93 9.94 5.06
CA MET A 71 -24.73 9.17 5.45
C MET A 71 -24.23 9.58 6.85
N GLU A 72 -24.21 10.88 7.13
CA GLU A 72 -23.84 11.40 8.45
C GLU A 72 -24.84 11.00 9.53
N GLN A 73 -26.14 11.12 9.27
CA GLN A 73 -27.20 10.73 10.20
C GLN A 73 -27.16 9.23 10.54
N GLN A 74 -26.80 8.39 9.58
CA GLN A 74 -26.68 6.93 9.75
C GLN A 74 -25.32 6.50 10.35
N GLY A 75 -24.48 7.45 10.76
CA GLY A 75 -23.23 7.15 11.47
C GLY A 75 -22.12 6.57 10.60
N VAL A 76 -22.11 6.87 9.30
CA VAL A 76 -21.02 6.48 8.40
C VAL A 76 -19.72 7.05 8.93
N SER A 77 -18.72 6.19 9.14
CA SER A 77 -17.41 6.56 9.71
C SER A 77 -16.43 7.02 8.64
N ARG A 78 -16.45 6.37 7.48
CA ARG A 78 -15.64 6.71 6.31
C ARG A 78 -16.54 6.78 5.09
N LEU A 79 -16.35 7.81 4.27
CA LEU A 79 -17.08 7.98 3.03
C LEU A 79 -16.12 8.21 1.88
N CYS A 80 -16.24 7.37 0.85
CA CYS A 80 -15.48 7.42 -0.38
C CYS A 80 -16.42 7.75 -1.54
N LEU A 81 -16.09 8.77 -2.34
CA LEU A 81 -16.85 9.13 -3.54
C LEU A 81 -16.16 8.56 -4.78
N GLN A 82 -16.92 7.95 -5.72
CA GLN A 82 -16.36 7.47 -6.99
C GLN A 82 -15.96 8.64 -7.89
N TYR A 83 -14.67 8.85 -8.08
CA TYR A 83 -14.11 10.01 -8.77
C TYR A 83 -14.64 10.16 -10.20
N GLU A 84 -14.71 9.08 -10.96
CA GLU A 84 -15.12 9.09 -12.37
C GLU A 84 -16.62 9.35 -12.59
N LYS A 85 -17.41 9.33 -11.51
CA LYS A 85 -18.84 9.69 -11.57
C LYS A 85 -19.08 11.19 -11.34
N LEU A 86 -18.07 11.90 -10.83
CA LEU A 86 -18.22 13.29 -10.41
C LEU A 86 -17.82 14.27 -11.53
N ASN A 87 -18.59 15.32 -11.70
CA ASN A 87 -18.14 16.52 -12.43
C ASN A 87 -17.22 17.36 -11.53
N GLU A 88 -17.59 17.51 -10.26
CA GLU A 88 -16.80 18.16 -9.21
C GLU A 88 -17.11 17.52 -7.84
N ILE A 89 -16.20 17.66 -6.89
CA ILE A 89 -16.46 17.21 -5.52
C ILE A 89 -17.25 18.29 -4.78
N PRO A 90 -18.43 17.98 -4.22
CA PRO A 90 -19.24 18.95 -3.52
C PRO A 90 -18.50 19.58 -2.33
N ALA A 91 -18.55 20.91 -2.19
CA ALA A 91 -17.92 21.60 -1.05
C ALA A 91 -18.43 21.07 0.30
N ALA A 92 -19.72 20.74 0.39
CA ALA A 92 -20.34 20.14 1.55
C ALA A 92 -19.70 18.82 2.00
N PHE A 93 -19.01 18.08 1.11
CA PHE A 93 -18.28 16.87 1.46
C PHE A 93 -17.16 17.15 2.45
N PHE A 94 -16.47 18.28 2.30
CA PHE A 94 -15.37 18.69 3.17
C PHE A 94 -15.82 19.27 4.52
N GLU A 95 -17.09 19.59 4.66
CA GLU A 95 -17.69 20.12 5.90
C GLU A 95 -18.19 19.01 6.84
N LYS A 96 -18.24 17.77 6.36
CA LYS A 96 -18.77 16.62 7.10
C LYS A 96 -17.75 16.00 8.06
N THR A 97 -18.25 15.23 9.03
CA THR A 97 -17.44 14.65 10.12
C THR A 97 -16.79 13.32 9.79
N PHE A 98 -17.17 12.65 8.68
CA PHE A 98 -16.56 11.37 8.32
C PHE A 98 -15.12 11.50 7.79
N ILE A 99 -14.37 10.42 7.86
CA ILE A 99 -13.07 10.28 7.18
C ILE A 99 -13.34 10.25 5.67
N ARG A 100 -12.74 11.19 4.93
CA ARG A 100 -13.08 11.50 3.53
C ARG A 100 -12.11 10.90 2.55
N GLY A 101 -12.63 10.27 1.50
CA GLY A 101 -11.82 9.73 0.42
C GLY A 101 -12.47 9.87 -0.95
N ILE A 102 -11.67 9.58 -1.97
CA ILE A 102 -12.16 9.30 -3.33
C ILE A 102 -11.74 7.89 -3.73
N ALA A 103 -12.61 7.21 -4.49
CA ALA A 103 -12.29 5.96 -5.17
C ALA A 103 -11.92 6.26 -6.62
N VAL A 104 -10.83 5.66 -7.09
CA VAL A 104 -10.27 5.92 -8.42
C VAL A 104 -10.05 4.60 -9.15
N GLU A 105 -10.66 4.46 -10.34
CA GLU A 105 -10.50 3.28 -11.19
C GLU A 105 -9.07 3.11 -11.68
N THR A 106 -8.66 1.86 -12.00
CA THR A 106 -7.29 1.56 -12.46
C THR A 106 -6.93 2.32 -13.74
N ASP A 107 -7.89 2.56 -14.64
CA ASP A 107 -7.64 3.21 -15.93
C ASP A 107 -7.54 4.74 -15.82
N THR A 108 -7.93 5.33 -14.70
CA THR A 108 -7.74 6.76 -14.43
C THR A 108 -6.29 7.03 -14.02
N ALA A 109 -5.60 7.89 -14.76
CA ALA A 109 -4.24 8.29 -14.44
C ALA A 109 -4.21 9.05 -13.11
N ILE A 110 -3.58 8.47 -12.09
CA ILE A 110 -3.55 9.05 -10.74
C ILE A 110 -2.81 10.40 -10.71
N GLU A 111 -1.84 10.57 -11.61
CA GLU A 111 -1.04 11.77 -11.80
C GLU A 111 -1.84 12.95 -12.34
N SER A 112 -3.00 12.67 -12.99
CA SER A 112 -3.89 13.71 -13.54
C SER A 112 -4.83 14.32 -12.51
N ILE A 113 -4.95 13.71 -11.33
CA ILE A 113 -5.81 14.23 -10.27
C ILE A 113 -5.14 15.44 -9.62
N ASP A 114 -5.91 16.50 -9.43
CA ASP A 114 -5.40 17.74 -8.82
C ASP A 114 -4.77 17.44 -7.44
N LYS A 115 -3.50 17.80 -7.29
CA LYS A 115 -2.75 17.62 -6.03
C LYS A 115 -3.41 18.34 -4.87
N SER A 116 -3.99 19.52 -5.10
CA SER A 116 -4.69 20.28 -4.06
C SER A 116 -5.95 19.59 -3.57
N LEU A 117 -6.58 18.77 -4.41
CA LEU A 117 -7.67 17.89 -4.01
C LEU A 117 -7.15 16.75 -3.14
N ILE A 118 -6.12 16.04 -3.60
CA ILE A 118 -5.55 14.90 -2.86
C ILE A 118 -5.11 15.32 -1.44
N GLU A 119 -4.53 16.50 -1.30
CA GLU A 119 -4.07 17.03 0.00
C GLU A 119 -5.20 17.33 1.00
N LYS A 120 -6.44 17.48 0.52
CA LYS A 120 -7.64 17.66 1.37
C LYS A 120 -8.28 16.34 1.80
N LEU A 121 -7.84 15.22 1.25
CA LEU A 121 -8.40 13.91 1.53
C LEU A 121 -7.68 13.24 2.71
N ASP A 122 -8.42 12.45 3.47
CA ASP A 122 -7.88 11.61 4.52
C ASP A 122 -7.34 10.29 3.95
N PHE A 123 -7.93 9.81 2.83
CA PHE A 123 -7.48 8.61 2.13
C PHE A 123 -7.87 8.63 0.64
N ILE A 124 -7.21 7.77 -0.13
CA ILE A 124 -7.59 7.41 -1.49
C ILE A 124 -7.85 5.91 -1.58
N MET A 125 -8.91 5.53 -2.29
CA MET A 125 -9.22 4.14 -2.59
C MET A 125 -8.87 3.84 -4.04
N LEU A 126 -8.00 2.87 -4.28
CA LEU A 126 -7.69 2.38 -5.63
C LEU A 126 -8.60 1.19 -5.92
N MET A 127 -9.43 1.34 -6.94
CA MET A 127 -10.31 0.28 -7.43
C MET A 127 -9.50 -0.65 -8.33
N CYS A 128 -9.33 -1.89 -7.92
CA CYS A 128 -8.58 -2.91 -8.65
C CYS A 128 -9.49 -3.84 -9.46
N THR A 129 -10.78 -3.63 -9.34
CA THR A 129 -11.86 -4.28 -10.13
C THR A 129 -12.91 -3.22 -10.47
N GLN A 130 -13.89 -3.57 -11.29
CA GLN A 130 -15.02 -2.68 -11.55
C GLN A 130 -15.76 -2.35 -10.23
N PRO A 131 -16.14 -1.06 -10.00
CA PRO A 131 -16.89 -0.66 -8.82
C PRO A 131 -18.19 -1.46 -8.63
N GLY A 132 -18.43 -1.94 -7.41
CA GLY A 132 -19.63 -2.74 -7.07
C GLY A 132 -19.63 -4.17 -7.63
N VAL A 133 -18.54 -4.67 -8.22
CA VAL A 133 -18.40 -6.04 -8.76
C VAL A 133 -17.48 -6.87 -7.88
N SER A 134 -18.03 -7.93 -7.27
CA SER A 134 -17.27 -8.87 -6.43
C SER A 134 -16.61 -9.98 -7.26
N GLY A 135 -15.47 -10.53 -6.79
CA GLY A 135 -14.81 -11.71 -7.36
C GLY A 135 -13.85 -11.46 -8.51
N GLY A 136 -13.49 -10.23 -8.79
CA GLY A 136 -12.47 -9.89 -9.81
C GLY A 136 -11.05 -10.25 -9.39
N LYS A 137 -10.11 -10.21 -10.36
CA LYS A 137 -8.68 -10.36 -10.10
C LYS A 137 -8.05 -8.99 -9.85
N PHE A 138 -7.10 -8.94 -8.93
CA PHE A 138 -6.30 -7.73 -8.67
C PHE A 138 -5.53 -7.32 -9.93
N ASP A 139 -5.64 -6.04 -10.29
CA ASP A 139 -4.86 -5.48 -11.39
C ASP A 139 -3.49 -4.99 -10.87
N ILE A 140 -2.41 -5.65 -11.30
CA ILE A 140 -1.04 -5.38 -10.85
C ILE A 140 -0.54 -3.97 -11.18
N ARG A 141 -1.16 -3.26 -12.13
CA ARG A 141 -0.86 -1.84 -12.43
C ARG A 141 -1.02 -0.95 -11.18
N ASN A 142 -1.86 -1.37 -10.23
CA ASN A 142 -2.05 -0.63 -8.98
C ASN A 142 -0.82 -0.65 -8.05
N PHE A 143 0.13 -1.56 -8.20
CA PHE A 143 1.37 -1.51 -7.43
C PHE A 143 2.20 -0.25 -7.74
N SER A 144 2.33 0.13 -9.01
CA SER A 144 3.01 1.37 -9.39
C SER A 144 2.26 2.62 -8.90
N ARG A 145 0.93 2.60 -8.94
CA ARG A 145 0.08 3.68 -8.43
C ARG A 145 0.23 3.87 -6.92
N ILE A 146 0.32 2.77 -6.16
CA ILE A 146 0.60 2.81 -4.72
C ILE A 146 1.97 3.46 -4.47
N ASN A 147 3.00 3.03 -5.20
CA ASN A 147 4.34 3.60 -5.08
C ASN A 147 4.34 5.11 -5.39
N TYR A 148 3.66 5.53 -6.45
CA TYR A 148 3.49 6.95 -6.79
C TYR A 148 2.87 7.74 -5.63
N LEU A 149 1.74 7.27 -5.09
CA LEU A 149 1.03 7.94 -3.99
C LEU A 149 1.88 8.00 -2.71
N LYS A 150 2.56 6.92 -2.34
CA LYS A 150 3.42 6.90 -1.14
C LYS A 150 4.59 7.88 -1.26
N ASN A 151 5.13 8.06 -2.45
CA ASN A 151 6.25 8.97 -2.69
C ASN A 151 5.81 10.44 -2.72
N HIS A 152 4.68 10.75 -3.36
CA HIS A 152 4.23 12.14 -3.52
C HIS A 152 3.34 12.64 -2.37
N PHE A 153 2.61 11.72 -1.70
CA PHE A 153 1.68 12.02 -0.62
C PHE A 153 1.90 11.08 0.58
N PRO A 154 3.05 11.15 1.27
CA PRO A 154 3.45 10.16 2.29
C PRO A 154 2.52 10.10 3.51
N LYS A 155 1.69 11.11 3.74
CA LYS A 155 0.70 11.15 4.84
C LYS A 155 -0.67 10.59 4.43
N LEU A 156 -0.95 10.51 3.13
CA LEU A 156 -2.21 10.02 2.60
C LEU A 156 -2.35 8.53 2.90
N LYS A 157 -3.48 8.12 3.43
CA LYS A 157 -3.79 6.71 3.62
C LYS A 157 -4.27 6.11 2.32
N ILE A 158 -3.85 4.87 2.04
CA ILE A 158 -4.25 4.15 0.83
C ILE A 158 -5.14 2.99 1.23
N THR A 159 -6.29 2.90 0.57
CA THR A 159 -7.21 1.77 0.62
C THR A 159 -7.21 1.07 -0.74
N ILE A 160 -7.27 -0.26 -0.72
CA ILE A 160 -7.37 -1.07 -1.94
C ILE A 160 -8.68 -1.82 -1.93
N ASP A 161 -9.41 -1.74 -3.04
CA ASP A 161 -10.65 -2.49 -3.23
C ASP A 161 -10.62 -3.29 -4.54
N GLY A 162 -10.94 -4.58 -4.41
CA GLY A 162 -11.02 -5.53 -5.52
C GLY A 162 -9.85 -6.49 -5.63
N GLY A 163 -10.16 -7.79 -5.76
CA GLY A 163 -9.21 -8.86 -6.05
C GLY A 163 -8.20 -9.19 -4.95
N VAL A 164 -8.42 -8.73 -3.71
CA VAL A 164 -7.49 -8.95 -2.61
C VAL A 164 -7.61 -10.39 -2.08
N ASN A 165 -6.55 -11.15 -2.25
CA ASN A 165 -6.32 -12.48 -1.66
C ASN A 165 -5.09 -12.45 -0.74
N SER A 166 -4.67 -13.61 -0.22
CA SER A 166 -3.56 -13.66 0.74
C SER A 166 -2.23 -13.19 0.16
N GLU A 167 -1.89 -13.53 -1.08
CA GLU A 167 -0.66 -13.09 -1.75
C GLU A 167 -0.65 -11.58 -1.99
N ILE A 168 -1.75 -11.06 -2.54
CA ILE A 168 -1.93 -9.62 -2.76
C ILE A 168 -1.87 -8.86 -1.44
N ALA A 169 -2.56 -9.32 -0.39
CA ALA A 169 -2.55 -8.68 0.92
C ALA A 169 -1.12 -8.57 1.50
N PHE A 170 -0.27 -9.58 1.29
CA PHE A 170 1.12 -9.52 1.68
C PHE A 170 1.88 -8.39 0.97
N ILE A 171 1.76 -8.31 -0.36
CA ILE A 171 2.45 -7.28 -1.15
C ILE A 171 1.92 -5.89 -0.78
N LEU A 172 0.61 -5.74 -0.60
CA LEU A 172 0.00 -4.48 -0.17
C LEU A 172 0.52 -4.03 1.21
N LYS A 173 0.68 -4.98 2.14
CA LYS A 173 1.30 -4.71 3.45
C LYS A 173 2.75 -4.25 3.28
N LEU A 174 3.52 -4.91 2.41
CA LEU A 174 4.90 -4.55 2.08
C LEU A 174 4.99 -3.13 1.51
N LEU A 175 4.09 -2.76 0.61
CA LEU A 175 4.00 -1.43 0.01
C LEU A 175 3.43 -0.36 0.97
N GLY A 176 3.04 -0.74 2.19
CA GLY A 176 2.55 0.18 3.21
C GLY A 176 1.11 0.65 2.98
N VAL A 177 0.27 -0.18 2.38
CA VAL A 177 -1.18 0.08 2.27
C VAL A 177 -1.82 0.04 3.66
N ASP A 178 -2.74 0.98 3.91
CA ASP A 178 -3.34 1.15 5.23
C ASP A 178 -4.56 0.25 5.44
N THR A 179 -5.38 0.07 4.39
CA THR A 179 -6.63 -0.69 4.44
C THR A 179 -6.82 -1.51 3.16
N VAL A 180 -7.37 -2.70 3.30
CA VAL A 180 -7.85 -3.50 2.17
C VAL A 180 -9.32 -3.82 2.35
N VAL A 181 -10.10 -3.71 1.27
CA VAL A 181 -11.45 -4.21 1.18
C VAL A 181 -11.38 -5.64 0.66
N SER A 182 -12.02 -6.56 1.35
CA SER A 182 -12.08 -7.96 0.95
C SER A 182 -13.49 -8.50 1.10
N GLY A 183 -14.02 -9.00 0.02
CA GLY A 183 -15.36 -9.61 -0.05
C GLY A 183 -15.25 -11.10 -0.32
N SER A 184 -15.20 -11.50 -1.58
CA SER A 184 -15.26 -12.89 -2.02
C SER A 184 -14.20 -13.80 -1.36
N PHE A 185 -12.97 -13.31 -1.16
CA PHE A 185 -11.93 -14.09 -0.49
C PHE A 185 -12.21 -14.24 1.00
N LEU A 186 -12.54 -13.14 1.71
CA LEU A 186 -12.80 -13.16 3.14
C LEU A 186 -14.02 -14.02 3.50
N LEU A 187 -15.08 -13.91 2.68
CA LEU A 187 -16.37 -14.54 2.94
C LEU A 187 -16.55 -15.91 2.25
N ASP A 188 -15.46 -16.49 1.71
CA ASP A 188 -15.51 -17.84 1.09
C ASP A 188 -15.75 -18.91 2.16
N LYS A 189 -16.63 -19.88 1.85
CA LYS A 189 -16.88 -21.13 2.60
C LYS A 189 -17.16 -20.99 4.11
N MET A 190 -17.64 -19.83 4.54
CA MET A 190 -17.95 -19.53 5.95
C MET A 190 -16.78 -19.72 6.95
N ASP A 191 -15.55 -19.80 6.46
CA ASP A 191 -14.35 -19.91 7.29
C ASP A 191 -13.66 -18.54 7.43
N TYR A 192 -14.45 -17.53 7.80
CA TYR A 192 -14.03 -16.11 7.81
C TYR A 192 -12.82 -15.86 8.69
N GLY A 193 -12.69 -16.60 9.81
CA GLY A 193 -11.56 -16.48 10.71
C GLY A 193 -10.24 -16.93 10.07
N VAL A 194 -10.23 -18.07 9.39
CA VAL A 194 -9.07 -18.58 8.67
C VAL A 194 -8.73 -17.69 7.48
N ASN A 195 -9.75 -17.25 6.72
CA ASN A 195 -9.53 -16.35 5.59
C ASN A 195 -8.95 -15.00 6.05
N MET A 196 -9.41 -14.46 7.18
CA MET A 196 -8.83 -13.27 7.79
C MET A 196 -7.37 -13.50 8.20
N LEU A 197 -7.05 -14.64 8.81
CA LEU A 197 -5.66 -14.97 9.16
C LEU A 197 -4.78 -15.06 7.92
N HIS A 198 -5.28 -15.59 6.80
CA HIS A 198 -4.55 -15.62 5.54
C HIS A 198 -4.33 -14.22 4.95
N LEU A 199 -5.22 -13.25 5.18
CA LEU A 199 -4.99 -11.85 4.78
C LEU A 199 -3.95 -11.16 5.67
N LEU A 200 -3.88 -11.50 6.94
CA LEU A 200 -2.94 -10.92 7.90
C LEU A 200 -1.56 -11.60 7.87
N HIS A 201 -1.55 -12.93 7.66
CA HIS A 201 -0.38 -13.79 7.63
C HIS A 201 -0.39 -14.64 6.35
N PRO A 202 -0.04 -14.05 5.23
CA PRO A 202 -0.24 -14.68 3.93
C PRO A 202 0.65 -15.88 3.68
N VAL A 203 0.10 -16.84 2.96
CA VAL A 203 0.86 -17.90 2.30
C VAL A 203 1.24 -17.39 0.90
N ALA A 204 2.52 -17.17 0.68
CA ALA A 204 3.02 -16.68 -0.59
C ALA A 204 2.92 -17.74 -1.69
N THR A 205 2.52 -17.33 -2.88
CA THR A 205 2.46 -18.15 -4.10
C THR A 205 3.62 -17.83 -5.05
N GLU A 206 3.70 -18.50 -6.18
CA GLU A 206 4.76 -18.32 -7.17
C GLU A 206 4.34 -17.42 -8.36
N ASN A 207 3.15 -16.77 -8.27
CA ASN A 207 2.55 -16.09 -9.42
C ASN A 207 3.05 -14.66 -9.63
N ILE A 208 3.45 -13.97 -8.55
CA ILE A 208 3.90 -12.57 -8.60
C ILE A 208 5.40 -12.52 -8.35
N HIS A 209 6.09 -11.70 -9.15
CA HIS A 209 7.53 -11.53 -9.12
C HIS A 209 7.90 -10.15 -8.56
N ILE A 210 9.11 -10.00 -8.07
CA ILE A 210 9.60 -8.75 -7.45
C ILE A 210 9.49 -7.56 -8.40
N ARG A 211 9.76 -7.75 -9.70
CA ARG A 211 9.64 -6.70 -10.73
C ARG A 211 8.25 -6.07 -10.81
N ASP A 212 7.21 -6.79 -10.37
CA ASP A 212 5.81 -6.33 -10.50
C ASP A 212 5.47 -5.27 -9.43
N PHE A 213 6.23 -5.20 -8.31
CA PHE A 213 5.92 -4.34 -7.18
C PHE A 213 7.13 -3.62 -6.54
N MET A 214 8.36 -3.85 -7.04
CA MET A 214 9.55 -3.14 -6.56
C MET A 214 9.42 -1.62 -6.75
N LEU A 215 10.15 -0.83 -5.94
CA LEU A 215 10.28 0.61 -6.15
C LEU A 215 11.16 0.85 -7.39
N PRO A 216 10.73 1.70 -8.33
CA PRO A 216 11.50 2.05 -9.52
C PRO A 216 12.68 2.98 -9.20
N LEU A 217 13.64 3.07 -10.12
CA LEU A 217 14.91 3.78 -9.91
C LEU A 217 14.78 5.29 -9.72
N ASP A 218 13.81 5.91 -10.37
CA ASP A 218 13.56 7.36 -10.34
C ASP A 218 13.19 7.90 -8.95
N HIS A 219 12.84 7.02 -8.03
CA HIS A 219 12.53 7.35 -6.63
C HIS A 219 13.64 7.01 -5.64
N LEU A 220 14.82 6.60 -6.13
CA LEU A 220 15.91 6.11 -5.30
C LEU A 220 17.14 7.05 -5.30
N PRO A 221 17.83 7.22 -4.16
CA PRO A 221 19.10 7.93 -4.10
C PRO A 221 20.20 7.07 -4.74
N ILE A 222 20.63 7.43 -5.96
CA ILE A 222 21.61 6.67 -6.73
C ILE A 222 22.80 7.57 -7.06
N PHE A 223 24.01 7.10 -6.75
CA PHE A 223 25.26 7.69 -7.14
C PHE A 223 25.95 6.88 -8.25
N LYS A 224 26.68 7.57 -9.10
CA LYS A 224 27.68 6.94 -9.96
C LYS A 224 28.99 6.75 -9.21
N SER A 225 29.62 5.61 -9.40
CA SER A 225 30.86 5.25 -8.76
C SER A 225 31.93 6.33 -9.00
N GLY A 226 32.64 6.77 -7.94
CA GLY A 226 33.67 7.77 -8.01
C GLY A 226 33.22 9.23 -8.22
N GLN A 227 31.92 9.50 -8.24
CA GLN A 227 31.37 10.84 -8.50
C GLN A 227 30.72 11.50 -7.27
N PHE A 228 31.06 11.08 -6.07
CA PHE A 228 30.50 11.62 -4.81
C PHE A 228 31.52 11.51 -3.67
N GLY A 229 31.32 12.30 -2.62
CA GLY A 229 32.08 12.24 -1.38
C GLY A 229 31.19 11.99 -0.16
N LEU A 230 31.78 11.96 1.03
CA LEU A 230 31.08 11.76 2.30
C LEU A 230 29.92 12.74 2.48
N LYS A 231 30.15 14.04 2.22
CA LYS A 231 29.15 15.09 2.39
C LYS A 231 27.97 14.90 1.45
N ASP A 232 28.23 14.51 0.19
CA ASP A 232 27.17 14.28 -0.80
C ASP A 232 26.32 13.08 -0.40
N ALA A 233 26.96 11.99 0.06
CA ALA A 233 26.25 10.80 0.56
C ALA A 233 25.35 11.14 1.72
N MET A 234 25.86 11.85 2.75
CA MET A 234 25.07 12.25 3.91
C MET A 234 23.88 13.12 3.53
N LYS A 235 24.12 14.15 2.68
CA LYS A 235 23.07 15.05 2.24
C LYS A 235 21.98 14.32 1.43
N THR A 236 22.37 13.50 0.47
CA THR A 236 21.41 12.75 -0.37
C THR A 236 20.58 11.77 0.47
N ILE A 237 21.17 11.03 1.41
CA ILE A 237 20.44 10.13 2.30
C ILE A 237 19.44 10.90 3.17
N ASP A 238 19.80 12.10 3.63
CA ASP A 238 18.91 12.95 4.43
C ASP A 238 17.79 13.55 3.58
N ASP A 239 18.10 14.05 2.39
CA ASP A 239 17.11 14.62 1.46
C ASP A 239 16.04 13.58 1.06
N TYR A 240 16.45 12.36 0.75
CA TYR A 240 15.56 11.24 0.39
C TYR A 240 14.90 10.55 1.60
N LYS A 241 15.41 10.77 2.81
CA LYS A 241 14.94 10.14 4.07
C LYS A 241 14.89 8.61 4.03
N THR A 242 15.76 8.00 3.25
CA THR A 242 15.82 6.56 3.05
C THR A 242 16.68 5.82 4.06
N GLY A 243 17.70 6.50 4.62
CA GLY A 243 18.72 5.90 5.47
C GLY A 243 19.81 5.14 4.70
N PHE A 244 19.74 5.14 3.37
CA PHE A 244 20.72 4.52 2.46
C PHE A 244 20.79 5.25 1.13
N ALA A 245 21.85 4.96 0.34
CA ALA A 245 21.97 5.29 -1.07
C ALA A 245 22.58 4.10 -1.83
N LEU A 246 22.27 4.01 -3.12
CA LEU A 246 22.77 2.98 -4.03
C LEU A 246 23.92 3.54 -4.86
N VAL A 247 24.89 2.72 -5.21
CA VAL A 247 26.02 3.11 -6.06
C VAL A 247 26.04 2.21 -7.28
N VAL A 248 26.05 2.80 -8.46
CA VAL A 248 26.12 2.07 -9.75
C VAL A 248 27.38 2.44 -10.52
N ASP A 249 27.84 1.56 -11.39
CA ASP A 249 28.88 1.84 -12.36
C ASP A 249 28.33 2.63 -13.58
N GLU A 250 29.18 2.89 -14.58
CA GLU A 250 28.81 3.59 -15.80
C GLU A 250 27.77 2.84 -16.66
N ASN A 251 27.68 1.52 -16.48
CA ASN A 251 26.75 0.65 -17.20
C ASN A 251 25.44 0.42 -16.42
N GLY A 252 25.27 1.06 -15.26
CA GLY A 252 24.09 0.89 -14.38
C GLY A 252 24.10 -0.40 -13.55
N LYS A 253 25.24 -1.13 -13.49
CA LYS A 253 25.38 -2.28 -12.60
C LYS A 253 25.56 -1.82 -11.15
N LEU A 254 24.95 -2.55 -10.23
CA LEU A 254 25.10 -2.26 -8.81
C LEU A 254 26.56 -2.47 -8.36
N ASN A 255 27.21 -1.40 -7.90
CA ASN A 255 28.58 -1.42 -7.40
C ASN A 255 28.67 -1.35 -5.87
N GLY A 256 27.57 -1.06 -5.20
CA GLY A 256 27.51 -1.08 -3.74
C GLY A 256 26.32 -0.32 -3.16
N VAL A 257 26.28 -0.30 -1.84
CA VAL A 257 25.28 0.41 -1.03
C VAL A 257 25.98 1.22 0.04
N ILE A 258 25.45 2.39 0.35
CA ILE A 258 25.87 3.22 1.47
C ILE A 258 24.71 3.27 2.45
N THR A 259 24.93 2.94 3.71
CA THR A 259 23.95 3.09 4.78
C THR A 259 24.42 4.09 5.84
N ASN A 260 23.50 4.60 6.65
CA ASN A 260 23.86 5.40 7.83
C ASN A 260 24.83 4.64 8.76
N ALA A 261 24.76 3.30 8.80
CA ALA A 261 25.67 2.48 9.59
C ALA A 261 27.09 2.47 9.00
N ASP A 262 27.22 2.46 7.67
CA ASP A 262 28.52 2.50 6.99
C ASP A 262 29.19 3.85 7.18
N ILE A 263 28.44 4.94 7.00
CA ILE A 263 28.92 6.30 7.25
C ILE A 263 29.39 6.45 8.71
N ARG A 264 28.56 6.04 9.67
CA ARG A 264 28.93 6.13 11.09
C ARG A 264 30.19 5.34 11.40
N ARG A 265 30.35 4.17 10.83
CA ARG A 265 31.52 3.31 11.01
C ARG A 265 32.78 3.96 10.43
N ALA A 266 32.71 4.52 9.23
CA ALA A 266 33.81 5.24 8.61
C ALA A 266 34.23 6.47 9.44
N VAL A 267 33.26 7.27 9.91
CA VAL A 267 33.50 8.43 10.76
C VAL A 267 34.17 8.02 12.08
N LEU A 268 33.68 6.95 12.73
CA LEU A 268 34.31 6.47 13.98
C LEU A 268 35.73 5.98 13.78
N ASN A 269 36.03 5.31 12.67
CA ASN A 269 37.35 4.80 12.35
C ASN A 269 38.38 5.92 12.00
N ALA A 270 37.91 7.04 11.46
CA ALA A 270 38.74 8.17 11.04
C ALA A 270 38.34 9.45 11.81
N PHE A 271 37.96 9.36 13.10
CA PHE A 271 37.36 10.45 13.85
C PHE A 271 38.22 11.72 13.86
N ASP A 272 39.55 11.58 14.05
CA ASP A 272 40.50 12.71 14.08
C ASP A 272 40.84 13.23 12.68
N HIS A 273 40.48 12.49 11.61
CA HIS A 273 40.83 12.76 10.22
C HIS A 273 39.61 12.56 9.28
N PHE A 274 38.42 12.88 9.75
CA PHE A 274 37.15 12.61 9.01
C PHE A 274 37.13 13.31 7.63
N HIS A 275 37.95 14.33 7.39
CA HIS A 275 38.08 15.00 6.11
C HIS A 275 38.76 14.11 5.04
N ASP A 276 39.46 13.08 5.45
CA ASP A 276 40.16 12.16 4.56
C ASP A 276 39.30 10.98 4.12
N ILE A 277 38.07 10.87 4.66
CA ILE A 277 37.14 9.82 4.31
C ILE A 277 36.70 9.95 2.84
N THR A 278 37.01 8.93 2.07
CA THR A 278 36.68 8.82 0.65
C THR A 278 35.35 8.06 0.42
N ALA A 279 34.85 8.08 -0.81
CA ALA A 279 33.69 7.28 -1.19
C ALA A 279 33.92 5.78 -0.95
N SER A 280 35.15 5.27 -1.12
CA SER A 280 35.45 3.85 -0.92
C SER A 280 35.34 3.40 0.55
N ASP A 281 35.49 4.32 1.50
CA ASP A 281 35.44 4.01 2.93
C ASP A 281 34.01 3.84 3.44
N ILE A 282 33.01 4.38 2.71
CA ILE A 282 31.61 4.37 3.08
C ILE A 282 30.74 3.43 2.22
N VAL A 283 31.29 2.85 1.14
CA VAL A 283 30.55 1.95 0.25
C VAL A 283 30.73 0.49 0.67
N ASN A 284 29.62 -0.17 1.00
CA ASN A 284 29.58 -1.62 1.10
C ASN A 284 29.51 -2.21 -0.33
N LYS A 285 30.61 -2.82 -0.79
CA LYS A 285 30.73 -3.38 -2.14
C LYS A 285 30.09 -4.74 -2.32
N ASN A 286 29.66 -5.39 -1.24
CA ASN A 286 29.05 -6.71 -1.26
C ASN A 286 27.66 -6.67 -0.60
N PRO A 287 26.72 -5.86 -1.12
CA PRO A 287 25.38 -5.81 -0.57
C PRO A 287 24.61 -7.12 -0.88
N ILE A 288 23.71 -7.49 0.00
CA ILE A 288 22.75 -8.54 -0.30
C ILE A 288 21.76 -7.98 -1.34
N THR A 289 21.59 -8.71 -2.43
CA THR A 289 20.70 -8.35 -3.54
C THR A 289 19.67 -9.44 -3.80
N ILE A 290 18.64 -9.10 -4.57
CA ILE A 290 17.65 -10.07 -5.04
C ILE A 290 17.39 -9.86 -6.54
N ASN A 291 17.16 -10.95 -7.27
CA ASN A 291 16.86 -10.84 -8.71
C ASN A 291 15.40 -10.45 -8.95
N GLU A 292 15.16 -9.60 -9.94
CA GLU A 292 13.82 -9.09 -10.29
C GLU A 292 12.81 -10.19 -10.68
N ASN A 293 13.28 -11.33 -11.15
CA ASN A 293 12.43 -12.45 -11.58
C ASN A 293 12.11 -13.45 -10.47
N VAL A 294 12.55 -13.20 -9.25
CA VAL A 294 12.25 -14.06 -8.10
C VAL A 294 10.77 -13.88 -7.69
N SER A 295 10.08 -15.00 -7.42
CA SER A 295 8.71 -14.97 -6.90
C SER A 295 8.66 -14.51 -5.44
N VAL A 296 7.49 -14.04 -4.98
CA VAL A 296 7.27 -13.65 -3.57
C VAL A 296 7.62 -14.79 -2.62
N LYS A 297 7.25 -16.02 -2.94
CA LYS A 297 7.59 -17.20 -2.13
C LYS A 297 9.10 -17.37 -1.98
N LYS A 298 9.82 -17.34 -3.10
CA LYS A 298 11.29 -17.50 -3.10
C LYS A 298 12.00 -16.34 -2.40
N MET A 299 11.46 -15.13 -2.51
CA MET A 299 11.92 -13.96 -1.78
C MET A 299 11.86 -14.19 -0.27
N LEU A 300 10.71 -14.66 0.25
CA LEU A 300 10.54 -14.95 1.68
C LEU A 300 11.50 -16.02 2.17
N GLU A 301 11.64 -17.13 1.44
CA GLU A 301 12.63 -18.18 1.75
C GLU A 301 14.05 -17.62 1.81
N THR A 302 14.39 -16.70 0.90
CA THR A 302 15.71 -16.05 0.86
C THR A 302 15.90 -15.18 2.10
N ILE A 303 14.92 -14.32 2.43
CA ILE A 303 14.99 -13.44 3.60
C ILE A 303 15.11 -14.27 4.91
N ASP A 304 14.31 -15.31 5.06
CA ASP A 304 14.34 -16.18 6.23
C ASP A 304 15.70 -16.88 6.40
N SER A 305 16.32 -17.29 5.30
CA SER A 305 17.63 -17.94 5.31
C SER A 305 18.79 -17.03 5.78
N LEU A 306 18.62 -15.70 5.69
CA LEU A 306 19.66 -14.75 6.05
C LEU A 306 19.84 -14.59 7.58
N GLY A 307 18.83 -14.95 8.38
CA GLY A 307 18.90 -14.92 9.84
C GLY A 307 19.18 -13.54 10.46
N MET A 308 18.95 -12.47 9.71
CA MET A 308 19.16 -11.08 10.14
C MET A 308 18.00 -10.18 9.69
N VAL A 309 17.84 -9.06 10.39
CA VAL A 309 16.84 -8.04 10.00
C VAL A 309 17.35 -7.24 8.82
N ILE A 310 16.63 -7.31 7.71
CA ILE A 310 16.91 -6.55 6.49
C ILE A 310 15.78 -5.55 6.29
N LEU A 311 16.13 -4.28 6.07
CA LEU A 311 15.14 -3.21 5.88
C LEU A 311 14.84 -2.94 4.40
N PHE A 312 15.75 -3.31 3.52
CA PHE A 312 15.60 -3.19 2.07
C PHE A 312 16.55 -4.13 1.34
N LEU A 313 16.21 -4.48 0.09
CA LEU A 313 17.06 -5.24 -0.81
C LEU A 313 17.15 -4.51 -2.16
N PRO A 314 18.35 -4.19 -2.66
CA PRO A 314 18.53 -3.80 -4.05
C PRO A 314 18.09 -4.92 -4.98
N VAL A 315 17.30 -4.57 -5.98
CA VAL A 315 16.80 -5.51 -7.00
C VAL A 315 17.66 -5.40 -8.25
N VAL A 316 18.19 -6.52 -8.71
CA VAL A 316 19.07 -6.57 -9.87
C VAL A 316 18.52 -7.49 -10.96
N GLY A 317 18.92 -7.21 -12.21
CA GLY A 317 18.70 -8.11 -13.34
C GLY A 317 19.70 -9.26 -13.37
N ASN A 318 19.59 -10.15 -14.36
CA ASN A 318 20.52 -11.26 -14.56
C ASN A 318 21.96 -10.82 -14.92
N ASP A 319 22.10 -9.57 -15.34
CA ASP A 319 23.37 -8.92 -15.72
C ASP A 319 23.94 -8.02 -14.64
N ASP A 320 23.44 -8.12 -13.41
CA ASP A 320 23.73 -7.29 -12.24
C ASP A 320 23.35 -5.80 -12.39
N THR A 321 22.63 -5.43 -13.45
CA THR A 321 22.10 -4.06 -13.56
C THR A 321 21.07 -3.81 -12.47
N LEU A 322 21.15 -2.64 -11.84
CA LEU A 322 20.15 -2.21 -10.84
C LEU A 322 18.81 -1.99 -11.54
N LYS A 323 17.75 -2.61 -11.04
CA LYS A 323 16.39 -2.53 -11.58
C LYS A 323 15.42 -1.77 -10.66
N GLY A 324 15.67 -1.80 -9.36
CA GLY A 324 14.82 -1.17 -8.37
C GLY A 324 15.23 -1.50 -6.95
N LEU A 325 14.30 -1.34 -6.03
CA LEU A 325 14.49 -1.64 -4.62
C LEU A 325 13.25 -2.34 -4.05
N LEU A 326 13.47 -3.29 -3.17
CA LEU A 326 12.44 -3.92 -2.35
C LEU A 326 12.49 -3.36 -0.93
N PRO A 327 11.53 -2.52 -0.50
CA PRO A 327 11.46 -2.05 0.88
C PRO A 327 10.86 -3.13 1.77
N LEU A 328 11.51 -3.46 2.89
CA LEU A 328 11.07 -4.48 3.84
C LEU A 328 10.69 -3.89 5.21
N ASN A 329 10.87 -2.58 5.39
CA ASN A 329 10.64 -1.87 6.65
C ASN A 329 9.19 -1.99 7.16
N ASN A 330 8.21 -2.15 6.28
CA ASN A 330 6.81 -2.30 6.65
C ASN A 330 6.48 -3.72 7.17
N LEU A 331 7.31 -4.72 6.90
CA LEU A 331 7.17 -6.05 7.50
C LEU A 331 7.56 -6.03 8.99
N ALA A 332 8.53 -5.20 9.36
CA ALA A 332 9.00 -5.09 10.75
C ALA A 332 8.03 -4.29 11.66
N ARG A 333 7.05 -3.60 11.07
CA ARG A 333 6.05 -2.80 11.80
C ARG A 333 4.77 -3.57 12.12
N GLY A 334 4.81 -4.90 12.10
CA GLY A 334 3.80 -5.94 12.26
C GLY A 334 2.53 -5.65 12.94
#